data_1aaea59a78bca7660c79101d4e6d24c7
#
_entry.id   1aaea59a78bca7660c79101d4e6d24c7
#
_cell.length_a   1.000
_cell.length_b   1.000
_cell.length_c   1.000
_cell.angle_alpha   90.00
_cell.angle_beta   90.00
_cell.angle_gamma   90.00
#
_symmetry.space_group_name_H-M   'P 1'
#
loop_
_entity.id
_entity.type
_entity.pdbx_description
1 polymer ?
#
loop_
_entity_poly.entity_id
_entity_poly.type
_entity_poly.pdbx_seq_one_letter_code
_entity_poly.pdbx_strand_id
1 'polypeptide(L)'
;MRRITMLASMLFGAAAIMAGSIAGAEELGRGDLANGKKIFTEGKGSVPACLSCHGEDGMGNDMMGTPRLAGQIVQFIIKQLEDFATDKRTDTTMFVMNANAKGLSPQDRVDVATYVSSLEPSSNLSNLAELKANGTEVGTPYLGKAIVNYGITAKGVPACKSCHGYNGRGVDPIYPKLAKQKYVYLVNQLNKWRDGSRANDPMTQMQIVARKLSDADIHNAASFLAGAPETTPGNSRTPEHHMPMTFDPH
;
A
#
# COMPACT_ATOMS: atom_id res chain seq x y z
N MET A 1 89.08 10.56 6.80
CA MET A 1 87.93 10.42 5.95
C MET A 1 87.13 9.21 6.44
N ARG A 2 86.09 9.41 7.26
CA ARG A 2 85.20 8.36 7.77
C ARG A 2 83.87 8.45 7.07
N ARG A 3 83.48 7.43 6.33
CA ARG A 3 82.20 7.30 5.69
C ARG A 3 81.17 6.78 6.74
N ILE A 4 80.17 7.52 7.00
CA ILE A 4 79.04 7.12 7.84
C ILE A 4 77.94 6.59 6.88
N THR A 5 77.64 5.31 7.06
CA THR A 5 76.57 4.58 6.37
C THR A 5 75.33 4.67 7.24
N MET A 6 74.29 5.41 6.76
CA MET A 6 72.97 5.42 7.40
C MET A 6 72.15 4.20 6.91
N LEU A 7 71.81 3.31 7.81
CA LEU A 7 70.77 2.31 7.58
C LEU A 7 69.39 2.96 7.83
N ALA A 8 68.58 3.00 6.79
CA ALA A 8 67.17 3.37 6.90
C ALA A 8 66.35 2.11 7.18
N SER A 9 65.81 2.00 8.38
CA SER A 9 64.86 0.94 8.76
C SER A 9 63.48 1.34 8.31
N MET A 10 62.95 0.68 7.27
CA MET A 10 61.54 0.78 6.89
C MET A 10 60.68 -0.08 7.82
N LEU A 11 59.90 0.58 8.67
CA LEU A 11 58.80 -0.04 9.43
C LEU A 11 57.60 -0.20 8.50
N PHE A 12 57.31 -1.41 8.08
CA PHE A 12 56.03 -1.79 7.46
C PHE A 12 54.95 -1.88 8.55
N GLY A 13 54.11 -0.87 8.69
CA GLY A 13 52.91 -0.92 9.48
C GLY A 13 51.84 -1.73 8.74
N ALA A 14 51.53 -2.94 9.23
CA ALA A 14 50.37 -3.71 8.77
C ALA A 14 49.09 -3.04 9.24
N ALA A 15 48.41 -2.37 8.36
CA ALA A 15 47.03 -1.90 8.60
C ALA A 15 46.09 -3.12 8.56
N ALA A 16 45.64 -3.58 9.74
CA ALA A 16 44.57 -4.56 9.84
C ALA A 16 43.26 -3.88 9.38
N ILE A 17 42.83 -4.20 8.18
CA ILE A 17 41.49 -3.82 7.69
C ILE A 17 40.47 -4.67 8.48
N MET A 18 39.84 -4.05 9.46
CA MET A 18 38.67 -4.61 10.11
C MET A 18 37.57 -4.68 9.04
N ALA A 19 37.36 -5.84 8.43
CA ALA A 19 36.20 -6.17 7.66
C ALA A 19 35.01 -6.23 8.63
N GLY A 20 34.40 -5.07 8.86
CA GLY A 20 33.09 -5.01 9.52
C GLY A 20 32.11 -5.78 8.64
N SER A 21 31.61 -6.91 9.15
CA SER A 21 30.51 -7.63 8.56
C SER A 21 29.33 -6.65 8.45
N ILE A 22 29.08 -6.14 7.25
CA ILE A 22 27.80 -5.53 6.93
C ILE A 22 26.82 -6.68 7.10
N ALA A 23 26.01 -6.65 8.18
CA ALA A 23 24.89 -7.57 8.35
C ALA A 23 24.07 -7.46 7.06
N GLY A 24 24.07 -8.55 6.28
CA GLY A 24 23.54 -8.55 4.94
C GLY A 24 22.09 -8.06 4.95
N ALA A 25 21.81 -7.05 4.16
CA ALA A 25 20.47 -6.85 3.68
C ALA A 25 20.09 -8.14 2.96
N GLU A 26 19.16 -8.91 3.53
CA GLU A 26 18.64 -10.14 2.92
C GLU A 26 18.08 -9.72 1.56
N GLU A 27 18.67 -10.21 0.47
CA GLU A 27 18.21 -9.92 -0.88
C GLU A 27 16.83 -10.56 -1.03
N LEU A 28 15.79 -9.72 -1.01
CA LEU A 28 14.41 -10.18 -1.16
C LEU A 28 14.26 -10.82 -2.54
N GLY A 29 13.87 -12.09 -2.54
CA GLY A 29 13.59 -12.85 -3.75
C GLY A 29 12.35 -12.33 -4.49
N ARG A 30 12.08 -12.91 -5.64
CA ARG A 30 10.77 -12.75 -6.31
C ARG A 30 9.69 -13.31 -5.39
N GLY A 31 8.48 -12.71 -5.43
CA GLY A 31 7.35 -13.20 -4.64
C GLY A 31 6.93 -14.61 -5.09
N ASP A 32 6.80 -15.51 -4.12
CA ASP A 32 6.28 -16.87 -4.31
C ASP A 32 4.75 -16.86 -4.13
N LEU A 33 4.03 -17.04 -5.24
CA LEU A 33 2.57 -17.08 -5.24
C LEU A 33 2.00 -18.25 -4.40
N ALA A 34 2.67 -19.40 -4.37
CA ALA A 34 2.18 -20.57 -3.63
C ALA A 34 2.33 -20.34 -2.12
N ASN A 35 3.49 -19.84 -1.66
CA ASN A 35 3.70 -19.46 -0.26
C ASN A 35 2.77 -18.30 0.14
N GLY A 36 2.64 -17.27 -0.73
CA GLY A 36 1.73 -16.16 -0.49
C GLY A 36 0.26 -16.59 -0.35
N LYS A 37 -0.21 -17.50 -1.20
CA LYS A 37 -1.53 -18.13 -1.09
C LYS A 37 -1.69 -18.84 0.24
N LYS A 38 -0.73 -19.68 0.61
CA LYS A 38 -0.76 -20.44 1.85
C LYS A 38 -0.86 -19.50 3.07
N ILE A 39 -0.03 -18.46 3.12
CA ILE A 39 -0.09 -17.46 4.19
C ILE A 39 -1.47 -16.78 4.23
N PHE A 40 -2.01 -16.40 3.08
CA PHE A 40 -3.31 -15.74 2.99
C PHE A 40 -4.46 -16.64 3.48
N THR A 41 -4.44 -17.94 3.10
CA THR A 41 -5.55 -18.87 3.38
C THR A 41 -5.42 -19.63 4.70
N GLU A 42 -4.20 -19.88 5.17
CA GLU A 42 -3.94 -20.73 6.34
C GLU A 42 -3.25 -19.99 7.50
N GLY A 43 -2.62 -18.84 7.19
CA GLY A 43 -1.75 -18.14 8.14
C GLY A 43 -0.34 -18.72 8.19
N LYS A 44 0.46 -18.24 9.15
CA LYS A 44 1.83 -18.73 9.37
C LYS A 44 2.26 -18.54 10.83
N GLY A 45 2.60 -19.61 11.53
CA GLY A 45 3.01 -19.53 12.93
C GLY A 45 1.91 -18.92 13.81
N SER A 46 2.18 -17.77 14.42
CA SER A 46 1.21 -17.01 15.22
C SER A 46 0.32 -16.07 14.39
N VAL A 47 0.60 -15.94 13.10
CA VAL A 47 -0.17 -15.06 12.20
C VAL A 47 -1.39 -15.83 11.69
N PRO A 48 -2.62 -15.35 11.97
CA PRO A 48 -3.84 -16.01 11.49
C PRO A 48 -3.97 -15.86 9.97
N ALA A 49 -4.84 -16.68 9.36
CA ALA A 49 -5.20 -16.57 7.96
C ALA A 49 -5.69 -15.14 7.63
N CYS A 50 -5.10 -14.49 6.65
CA CYS A 50 -5.42 -13.11 6.28
C CYS A 50 -6.87 -12.97 5.80
N LEU A 51 -7.39 -14.04 5.15
CA LEU A 51 -8.77 -14.08 4.64
C LEU A 51 -9.83 -13.92 5.74
N SER A 52 -9.51 -14.26 6.99
CA SER A 52 -10.47 -14.13 8.10
C SER A 52 -10.94 -12.70 8.35
N CYS A 53 -10.11 -11.71 8.01
CA CYS A 53 -10.43 -10.30 8.13
C CYS A 53 -10.57 -9.60 6.76
N HIS A 54 -9.79 -10.04 5.77
CA HIS A 54 -9.76 -9.41 4.44
C HIS A 54 -10.70 -10.07 3.42
N GLY A 55 -11.45 -11.11 3.83
CA GLY A 55 -12.36 -11.88 2.97
C GLY A 55 -11.62 -12.92 2.12
N GLU A 56 -12.31 -13.99 1.73
CA GLU A 56 -11.76 -15.06 0.91
C GLU A 56 -11.30 -14.57 -0.46
N ASP A 57 -12.00 -13.55 -0.99
CA ASP A 57 -11.72 -12.88 -2.26
C ASP A 57 -10.74 -11.70 -2.11
N GLY A 58 -10.25 -11.43 -0.90
CA GLY A 58 -9.39 -10.30 -0.61
C GLY A 58 -10.04 -8.92 -0.77
N MET A 59 -11.38 -8.86 -0.83
CA MET A 59 -12.12 -7.60 -1.03
C MET A 59 -12.32 -6.78 0.25
N GLY A 60 -11.92 -7.29 1.42
CA GLY A 60 -12.08 -6.58 2.70
C GLY A 60 -13.51 -6.62 3.23
N ASN A 61 -13.74 -5.92 4.35
CA ASN A 61 -15.01 -5.91 5.05
C ASN A 61 -15.29 -4.54 5.68
N ASP A 62 -16.40 -3.90 5.31
CA ASP A 62 -16.77 -2.59 5.85
C ASP A 62 -17.09 -2.64 7.34
N MET A 63 -17.76 -3.71 7.84
CA MET A 63 -18.10 -3.83 9.26
C MET A 63 -16.87 -3.92 10.15
N MET A 64 -15.79 -4.52 9.64
CA MET A 64 -14.50 -4.63 10.32
C MET A 64 -13.57 -3.44 10.00
N GLY A 65 -13.91 -2.62 9.02
CA GLY A 65 -13.05 -1.54 8.52
C GLY A 65 -11.77 -2.04 7.85
N THR A 66 -11.76 -3.29 7.36
CA THR A 66 -10.60 -3.90 6.70
C THR A 66 -10.57 -3.61 5.21
N PRO A 67 -9.39 -3.36 4.63
CA PRO A 67 -9.29 -2.97 3.23
C PRO A 67 -9.40 -4.13 2.25
N ARG A 68 -9.82 -3.79 1.02
CA ARG A 68 -9.56 -4.59 -0.16
C ARG A 68 -8.05 -4.68 -0.39
N LEU A 69 -7.56 -5.90 -0.58
CA LEU A 69 -6.20 -6.24 -0.97
C LEU A 69 -6.11 -6.72 -2.43
N ALA A 70 -7.18 -7.39 -2.91
CA ALA A 70 -7.24 -7.95 -4.25
C ALA A 70 -6.91 -6.92 -5.34
N GLY A 71 -5.95 -7.27 -6.19
CA GLY A 71 -5.49 -6.44 -7.31
C GLY A 71 -4.80 -5.13 -6.90
N GLN A 72 -4.43 -4.94 -5.64
CA GLN A 72 -3.67 -3.76 -5.19
C GLN A 72 -2.22 -3.86 -5.64
N ILE A 73 -1.55 -2.73 -5.78
CA ILE A 73 -0.15 -2.63 -6.20
C ILE A 73 0.78 -3.38 -5.24
N VAL A 74 1.60 -4.29 -5.75
CA VAL A 74 2.50 -5.16 -4.95
C VAL A 74 3.39 -4.32 -4.04
N GLN A 75 4.08 -3.32 -4.59
CA GLN A 75 5.01 -2.46 -3.84
C GLN A 75 4.31 -1.68 -2.73
N PHE A 76 3.06 -1.28 -2.97
CA PHE A 76 2.27 -0.63 -1.93
C PHE A 76 1.96 -1.59 -0.77
N ILE A 77 1.54 -2.84 -1.06
CA ILE A 77 1.27 -3.84 -0.02
C ILE A 77 2.54 -4.17 0.76
N ILE A 78 3.67 -4.43 0.08
CA ILE A 78 4.97 -4.67 0.73
C ILE A 78 5.31 -3.52 1.67
N LYS A 79 5.23 -2.28 1.17
CA LYS A 79 5.49 -1.08 1.99
C LYS A 79 4.57 -1.02 3.22
N GLN A 80 3.27 -1.30 3.07
CA GLN A 80 2.36 -1.24 4.21
C GLN A 80 2.68 -2.32 5.25
N LEU A 81 2.98 -3.55 4.84
CA LEU A 81 3.39 -4.63 5.74
C LEU A 81 4.71 -4.30 6.45
N GLU A 82 5.67 -3.72 5.73
CA GLU A 82 6.94 -3.26 6.32
C GLU A 82 6.72 -2.12 7.32
N ASP A 83 5.88 -1.15 6.98
CA ASP A 83 5.58 -0.03 7.88
C ASP A 83 4.85 -0.51 9.15
N PHE A 84 3.98 -1.52 9.06
CA PHE A 84 3.38 -2.15 10.24
C PHE A 84 4.41 -2.95 11.06
N ALA A 85 5.30 -3.70 10.41
CA ALA A 85 6.33 -4.49 11.07
C ALA A 85 7.36 -3.63 11.82
N THR A 86 7.63 -2.42 11.31
CA THR A 86 8.59 -1.46 11.87
C THR A 86 7.92 -0.35 12.70
N ASP A 87 6.63 -0.46 12.96
CA ASP A 87 5.80 0.52 13.70
C ASP A 87 5.78 1.94 13.09
N LYS A 88 6.21 2.10 11.83
CA LYS A 88 6.02 3.35 11.06
C LYS A 88 4.56 3.62 10.75
N ARG A 89 3.75 2.57 10.76
CA ARG A 89 2.30 2.61 10.69
C ARG A 89 1.72 1.81 11.83
N THR A 90 0.81 2.41 12.59
CA THR A 90 0.08 1.71 13.66
C THR A 90 -1.33 1.39 13.20
N ASP A 91 -1.76 0.14 13.40
CA ASP A 91 -3.16 -0.23 13.22
C ASP A 91 -3.97 0.23 14.43
N THR A 92 -4.77 1.26 14.25
CA THR A 92 -5.68 1.81 15.28
C THR A 92 -7.14 1.40 15.02
N THR A 93 -7.40 0.49 14.08
CA THR A 93 -8.75 -0.02 13.78
C THR A 93 -9.03 -1.29 14.58
N MET A 94 -8.20 -2.31 14.43
CA MET A 94 -8.34 -3.60 15.11
C MET A 94 -7.13 -3.96 15.98
N PHE A 95 -6.06 -3.17 15.93
CA PHE A 95 -4.82 -3.34 16.68
C PHE A 95 -4.09 -4.67 16.43
N VAL A 96 -4.30 -5.30 15.27
CA VAL A 96 -3.73 -6.61 14.94
C VAL A 96 -2.66 -6.59 13.86
N MET A 97 -2.69 -5.59 12.94
CA MET A 97 -1.81 -5.63 11.77
C MET A 97 -0.33 -5.47 12.10
N ASN A 98 0.02 -4.74 13.17
CA ASN A 98 1.43 -4.63 13.59
C ASN A 98 1.97 -6.00 14.05
N ALA A 99 1.22 -6.74 14.87
CA ALA A 99 1.62 -8.07 15.33
C ALA A 99 1.68 -9.06 14.15
N ASN A 100 0.69 -9.05 13.27
CA ASN A 100 0.65 -9.92 12.09
C ASN A 100 1.83 -9.66 11.16
N ALA A 101 2.14 -8.39 10.87
CA ALA A 101 3.27 -8.04 10.00
C ALA A 101 4.64 -8.38 10.62
N LYS A 102 4.78 -8.24 11.96
CA LYS A 102 5.99 -8.66 12.69
C LYS A 102 6.17 -10.19 12.70
N GLY A 103 5.08 -10.95 12.69
CA GLY A 103 5.10 -12.41 12.62
C GLY A 103 5.49 -12.98 11.26
N LEU A 104 5.57 -12.15 10.22
CA LEU A 104 6.00 -12.53 8.87
C LEU A 104 7.45 -12.12 8.62
N SER A 105 8.25 -13.01 8.02
CA SER A 105 9.56 -12.65 7.53
C SER A 105 9.48 -11.59 6.40
N PRO A 106 10.57 -10.88 6.08
CA PRO A 106 10.60 -9.98 4.92
C PRO A 106 10.13 -10.66 3.63
N GLN A 107 10.58 -11.90 3.37
CA GLN A 107 10.17 -12.66 2.19
C GLN A 107 8.68 -13.04 2.23
N ASP A 108 8.14 -13.44 3.38
CA ASP A 108 6.71 -13.74 3.51
C ASP A 108 5.83 -12.52 3.19
N ARG A 109 6.27 -11.32 3.57
CA ARG A 109 5.58 -10.07 3.21
C ARG A 109 5.56 -9.83 1.70
N VAL A 110 6.67 -10.15 1.00
CA VAL A 110 6.74 -10.09 -0.46
C VAL A 110 5.81 -11.13 -1.10
N ASP A 111 5.83 -12.35 -0.58
CA ASP A 111 5.04 -13.47 -1.14
C ASP A 111 3.53 -13.22 -1.01
N VAL A 112 3.07 -12.84 0.19
CA VAL A 112 1.64 -12.56 0.39
C VAL A 112 1.20 -11.31 -0.38
N ALA A 113 2.05 -10.28 -0.48
CA ALA A 113 1.77 -9.10 -1.30
C ALA A 113 1.61 -9.47 -2.77
N THR A 114 2.50 -10.32 -3.30
CA THR A 114 2.44 -10.81 -4.67
C THR A 114 1.15 -11.59 -4.92
N TYR A 115 0.78 -12.48 -3.98
CA TYR A 115 -0.45 -13.24 -4.10
C TYR A 115 -1.71 -12.35 -4.10
N VAL A 116 -1.88 -11.47 -3.11
CA VAL A 116 -3.11 -10.65 -3.04
C VAL A 116 -3.21 -9.65 -4.20
N SER A 117 -2.07 -9.22 -4.73
CA SER A 117 -2.03 -8.35 -5.92
C SER A 117 -2.42 -9.09 -7.20
N SER A 118 -2.23 -10.41 -7.25
CA SER A 118 -2.65 -11.26 -8.37
C SER A 118 -4.14 -11.64 -8.36
N LEU A 119 -4.84 -11.39 -7.23
CA LEU A 119 -6.27 -11.66 -7.14
C LEU A 119 -7.06 -10.66 -7.99
N GLU A 120 -7.98 -11.18 -8.80
CA GLU A 120 -8.93 -10.32 -9.52
C GLU A 120 -9.98 -9.77 -8.54
N PRO A 121 -10.24 -8.44 -8.56
CA PRO A 121 -11.25 -7.87 -7.70
C PRO A 121 -12.65 -8.37 -8.07
N SER A 122 -13.34 -8.96 -7.10
CA SER A 122 -14.72 -9.43 -7.26
C SER A 122 -15.73 -8.26 -7.24
N SER A 123 -17.01 -8.59 -7.40
CA SER A 123 -18.12 -7.66 -7.28
C SER A 123 -18.53 -7.36 -5.82
N ASN A 124 -17.81 -7.90 -4.83
CA ASN A 124 -18.06 -7.66 -3.40
C ASN A 124 -17.65 -6.23 -3.00
N LEU A 125 -18.39 -5.24 -3.49
CA LEU A 125 -18.18 -3.82 -3.20
C LEU A 125 -18.87 -3.42 -1.90
N SER A 126 -18.60 -2.19 -1.43
CA SER A 126 -19.34 -1.60 -0.31
C SER A 126 -20.81 -1.35 -0.70
N ASN A 127 -21.72 -1.84 0.12
CA ASN A 127 -23.14 -1.53 -0.03
C ASN A 127 -23.48 -0.24 0.72
N LEU A 128 -23.37 0.89 0.03
CA LEU A 128 -23.58 2.21 0.64
C LEU A 128 -25.01 2.40 1.19
N ALA A 129 -26.01 1.77 0.57
CA ALA A 129 -27.39 1.85 1.05
C ALA A 129 -27.56 1.12 2.38
N GLU A 130 -26.98 -0.07 2.52
CA GLU A 130 -26.99 -0.85 3.75
C GLU A 130 -26.19 -0.15 4.86
N LEU A 131 -24.99 0.36 4.55
CA LEU A 131 -24.20 1.12 5.51
C LEU A 131 -24.98 2.31 6.05
N LYS A 132 -25.67 3.05 5.19
CA LYS A 132 -26.52 4.17 5.60
C LYS A 132 -27.71 3.71 6.45
N ALA A 133 -28.37 2.63 6.08
CA ALA A 133 -29.47 2.06 6.87
C ALA A 133 -29.03 1.62 8.28
N ASN A 134 -27.76 1.18 8.41
CA ASN A 134 -27.14 0.80 9.68
C ASN A 134 -26.52 1.99 10.45
N GLY A 135 -26.83 3.23 10.05
CA GLY A 135 -26.39 4.44 10.77
C GLY A 135 -24.99 4.96 10.41
N THR A 136 -24.31 4.36 9.42
CA THR A 136 -23.04 4.90 8.91
C THR A 136 -23.33 6.16 8.10
N GLU A 137 -22.62 7.25 8.40
CA GLU A 137 -22.69 8.45 7.55
C GLU A 137 -22.10 8.14 6.17
N VAL A 138 -22.89 8.39 5.11
CA VAL A 138 -22.51 8.12 3.73
C VAL A 138 -22.68 9.39 2.91
N GLY A 139 -21.62 9.78 2.22
CA GLY A 139 -21.61 10.96 1.36
C GLY A 139 -22.29 10.74 0.02
N THR A 140 -22.26 11.76 -0.81
CA THR A 140 -22.89 11.80 -2.13
C THR A 140 -21.88 11.44 -3.23
N PRO A 141 -22.03 10.30 -3.95
CA PRO A 141 -21.03 9.84 -4.91
C PRO A 141 -20.73 10.83 -6.04
N TYR A 142 -21.72 11.58 -6.54
CA TYR A 142 -21.47 12.53 -7.63
C TYR A 142 -20.62 13.73 -7.17
N LEU A 143 -20.78 14.19 -5.91
CA LEU A 143 -19.91 15.21 -5.32
C LEU A 143 -18.49 14.63 -5.12
N GLY A 144 -18.41 13.39 -4.69
CA GLY A 144 -17.13 12.66 -4.59
C GLY A 144 -16.41 12.54 -5.93
N LYS A 145 -17.15 12.27 -7.01
CA LYS A 145 -16.59 12.25 -8.37
C LYS A 145 -15.96 13.60 -8.74
N ALA A 146 -16.62 14.71 -8.38
CA ALA A 146 -16.08 16.03 -8.60
C ALA A 146 -14.78 16.25 -7.82
N ILE A 147 -14.74 15.90 -6.53
CA ILE A 147 -13.54 16.01 -5.69
C ILE A 147 -12.39 15.16 -6.27
N VAL A 148 -12.67 13.90 -6.59
CA VAL A 148 -11.65 12.95 -7.07
C VAL A 148 -11.07 13.39 -8.42
N ASN A 149 -11.90 13.93 -9.32
CA ASN A 149 -11.45 14.29 -10.67
C ASN A 149 -10.98 15.74 -10.83
N TYR A 150 -11.43 16.65 -9.96
CA TYR A 150 -11.13 18.09 -10.12
C TYR A 150 -10.56 18.75 -8.87
N GLY A 151 -10.59 18.07 -7.72
CA GLY A 151 -10.14 18.64 -6.44
C GLY A 151 -11.12 19.66 -5.88
N ILE A 152 -10.64 20.47 -4.91
CA ILE A 152 -11.39 21.58 -4.31
C ILE A 152 -10.47 22.81 -4.33
N THR A 153 -10.51 23.56 -5.43
CA THR A 153 -9.61 24.69 -5.66
C THR A 153 -9.66 25.73 -4.53
N ALA A 154 -10.86 26.04 -4.04
CA ALA A 154 -11.04 27.00 -2.95
C ALA A 154 -10.34 26.59 -1.63
N LYS A 155 -10.08 25.30 -1.44
CA LYS A 155 -9.34 24.75 -0.29
C LYS A 155 -7.88 24.40 -0.62
N GLY A 156 -7.46 24.58 -1.88
CA GLY A 156 -6.16 24.13 -2.35
C GLY A 156 -5.97 22.61 -2.25
N VAL A 157 -7.06 21.84 -2.43
CA VAL A 157 -7.05 20.37 -2.49
C VAL A 157 -6.88 19.96 -3.96
N PRO A 158 -5.77 19.28 -4.32
CA PRO A 158 -5.57 18.80 -5.68
C PRO A 158 -6.57 17.67 -6.02
N ALA A 159 -6.81 17.44 -7.30
CA ALA A 159 -7.57 16.28 -7.75
C ALA A 159 -6.89 14.98 -7.33
N CYS A 160 -7.59 14.06 -6.70
CA CYS A 160 -7.01 12.76 -6.28
C CYS A 160 -6.43 11.99 -7.46
N LYS A 161 -7.07 12.12 -8.65
CA LYS A 161 -6.61 11.49 -9.89
C LYS A 161 -5.21 11.95 -10.33
N SER A 162 -4.73 13.11 -9.90
CA SER A 162 -3.42 13.63 -10.29
C SER A 162 -2.29 12.73 -9.82
N CYS A 163 -2.48 12.03 -8.69
CA CYS A 163 -1.56 11.04 -8.16
C CYS A 163 -2.09 9.61 -8.31
N HIS A 164 -3.36 9.39 -7.97
CA HIS A 164 -3.95 8.04 -7.94
C HIS A 164 -4.55 7.58 -9.29
N GLY A 165 -4.35 8.32 -10.37
CA GLY A 165 -4.89 7.99 -11.68
C GLY A 165 -6.39 8.22 -11.80
N TYR A 166 -6.90 8.12 -13.02
CA TYR A 166 -8.32 8.33 -13.33
C TYR A 166 -9.20 7.43 -12.45
N ASN A 167 -10.22 8.01 -11.83
CA ASN A 167 -11.12 7.34 -10.87
C ASN A 167 -10.41 6.62 -9.72
N GLY A 168 -9.14 6.90 -9.44
CA GLY A 168 -8.39 6.23 -8.39
C GLY A 168 -7.90 4.83 -8.75
N ARG A 169 -7.67 4.54 -10.04
CA ARG A 169 -7.18 3.22 -10.52
C ARG A 169 -5.78 2.86 -10.06
N GLY A 170 -5.07 3.80 -9.43
CA GLY A 170 -3.67 3.66 -9.04
C GLY A 170 -2.69 4.05 -10.15
N VAL A 171 -1.44 4.25 -9.76
CA VAL A 171 -0.30 4.49 -10.66
C VAL A 171 0.91 3.74 -10.10
N ASP A 172 1.23 2.62 -10.74
CA ASP A 172 2.37 1.78 -10.36
C ASP A 172 3.70 2.56 -10.46
N PRO A 173 4.65 2.30 -9.56
CA PRO A 173 4.55 1.45 -8.35
C PRO A 173 4.18 2.25 -7.08
N ILE A 174 3.89 3.54 -7.20
CA ILE A 174 3.92 4.50 -6.08
C ILE A 174 2.54 4.75 -5.48
N TYR A 175 1.55 5.04 -6.32
CA TYR A 175 0.25 5.51 -5.85
C TYR A 175 -0.80 4.40 -5.86
N PRO A 176 -1.31 3.98 -4.67
CA PRO A 176 -2.23 2.84 -4.57
C PRO A 176 -3.55 3.06 -5.30
N LYS A 177 -4.19 1.95 -5.65
CA LYS A 177 -5.55 1.90 -6.15
C LYS A 177 -6.52 2.28 -5.04
N LEU A 178 -7.38 3.24 -5.31
CA LEU A 178 -8.46 3.71 -4.43
C LEU A 178 -9.84 3.26 -4.93
N ALA A 179 -9.97 3.05 -6.24
CA ALA A 179 -11.21 2.55 -6.85
C ALA A 179 -11.60 1.20 -6.24
N LYS A 180 -12.90 0.99 -6.00
CA LYS A 180 -13.45 -0.24 -5.39
C LYS A 180 -12.85 -0.60 -4.02
N GLN A 181 -12.20 0.34 -3.34
CA GLN A 181 -11.75 0.15 -1.97
C GLN A 181 -12.94 0.26 -1.01
N LYS A 182 -12.91 -0.45 0.12
CA LYS A 182 -13.98 -0.43 1.11
C LYS A 182 -14.23 0.98 1.63
N TYR A 183 -15.51 1.36 1.67
CA TYR A 183 -15.96 2.69 2.05
C TYR A 183 -15.45 3.09 3.45
N VAL A 184 -15.72 2.25 4.44
CA VAL A 184 -15.33 2.51 5.83
C VAL A 184 -13.81 2.63 5.96
N TYR A 185 -13.06 1.79 5.24
CA TYR A 185 -11.60 1.91 5.21
C TYR A 185 -11.14 3.23 4.61
N LEU A 186 -11.71 3.69 3.49
CA LEU A 186 -11.36 4.98 2.87
C LEU A 186 -11.60 6.15 3.83
N VAL A 187 -12.78 6.20 4.46
CA VAL A 187 -13.12 7.23 5.45
C VAL A 187 -12.13 7.21 6.61
N ASN A 188 -11.88 6.03 7.18
CA ASN A 188 -10.94 5.87 8.30
C ASN A 188 -9.53 6.32 7.93
N GLN A 189 -9.04 5.97 6.73
CA GLN A 189 -7.68 6.36 6.35
C GLN A 189 -7.56 7.86 6.09
N LEU A 190 -8.54 8.50 5.46
CA LEU A 190 -8.54 9.95 5.27
C LEU A 190 -8.59 10.70 6.60
N ASN A 191 -9.39 10.23 7.57
CA ASN A 191 -9.41 10.78 8.91
C ASN A 191 -8.06 10.62 9.62
N LYS A 192 -7.46 9.43 9.57
CA LYS A 192 -6.14 9.14 10.17
C LYS A 192 -5.00 9.97 9.55
N TRP A 193 -5.07 10.26 8.25
CA TRP A 193 -4.16 11.21 7.61
C TRP A 193 -4.41 12.64 8.08
N ARG A 194 -5.66 13.03 8.27
CA ARG A 194 -6.05 14.37 8.69
C ARG A 194 -5.63 14.69 10.13
N ASP A 195 -5.82 13.75 11.05
CA ASP A 195 -5.47 13.92 12.48
C ASP A 195 -4.01 13.55 12.79
N GLY A 196 -3.29 12.95 11.83
CA GLY A 196 -1.88 12.57 11.96
C GLY A 196 -1.64 11.23 12.65
N SER A 197 -2.68 10.47 13.03
CA SER A 197 -2.53 9.12 13.59
C SER A 197 -2.00 8.11 12.55
N ARG A 198 -2.07 8.46 11.27
CA ARG A 198 -1.34 7.82 10.19
C ARG A 198 -0.38 8.83 9.55
N ALA A 199 0.94 8.52 9.58
CA ALA A 199 1.99 9.45 9.13
C ALA A 199 3.10 8.73 8.32
N ASN A 200 2.77 7.59 7.70
CA ASN A 200 3.73 6.79 6.93
C ASN A 200 3.80 7.15 5.44
N ASP A 201 3.27 8.29 5.07
CA ASP A 201 3.29 8.82 3.70
C ASP A 201 4.61 9.54 3.39
N PRO A 202 5.24 9.28 2.24
CA PRO A 202 6.42 10.04 1.82
C PRO A 202 6.10 11.52 1.70
N MET A 203 6.97 12.37 2.24
CA MET A 203 6.86 13.85 2.19
C MET A 203 5.52 14.39 2.72
N THR A 204 4.85 13.68 3.61
CA THR A 204 3.56 14.10 4.22
C THR A 204 2.45 14.44 3.20
N GLN A 205 2.52 13.88 1.99
CA GLN A 205 1.61 14.21 0.88
C GLN A 205 0.14 14.02 1.24
N MET A 206 -0.22 12.85 1.80
CA MET A 206 -1.59 12.54 2.14
C MET A 206 -2.07 13.36 3.35
N GLN A 207 -1.20 13.61 4.33
CA GLN A 207 -1.52 14.47 5.47
C GLN A 207 -1.85 15.89 5.01
N ILE A 208 -1.03 16.48 4.10
CA ILE A 208 -1.26 17.83 3.56
C ILE A 208 -2.62 17.92 2.85
N VAL A 209 -2.98 16.89 2.07
CA VAL A 209 -4.27 16.83 1.38
C VAL A 209 -5.41 16.64 2.38
N ALA A 210 -5.31 15.65 3.28
CA ALA A 210 -6.39 15.27 4.17
C ALA A 210 -6.74 16.36 5.19
N ARG A 211 -5.76 17.12 5.69
CA ARG A 211 -5.99 18.26 6.62
C ARG A 211 -6.89 19.34 6.05
N LYS A 212 -7.03 19.43 4.74
CA LYS A 212 -7.87 20.42 4.05
C LYS A 212 -9.29 19.92 3.77
N LEU A 213 -9.55 18.63 3.98
CA LEU A 213 -10.85 18.01 3.73
C LEU A 213 -11.77 18.17 4.96
N SER A 214 -13.01 18.57 4.74
CA SER A 214 -14.08 18.46 5.74
C SER A 214 -14.58 17.00 5.82
N ASP A 215 -15.39 16.71 6.86
CA ASP A 215 -16.02 15.38 6.97
C ASP A 215 -16.87 15.08 5.72
N ALA A 216 -17.67 16.05 5.26
CA ALA A 216 -18.46 15.89 4.05
C ALA A 216 -17.60 15.60 2.81
N ASP A 217 -16.44 16.27 2.65
CA ASP A 217 -15.52 15.99 1.54
C ASP A 217 -14.99 14.57 1.59
N ILE A 218 -14.60 14.09 2.80
CA ILE A 218 -14.11 12.73 3.03
C ILE A 218 -15.19 11.71 2.69
N HIS A 219 -16.40 11.87 3.23
CA HIS A 219 -17.51 10.96 2.96
C HIS A 219 -17.92 10.96 1.48
N ASN A 220 -17.95 12.12 0.84
CA ASN A 220 -18.25 12.23 -0.60
C ASN A 220 -17.19 11.51 -1.45
N ALA A 221 -15.90 11.80 -1.22
CA ALA A 221 -14.81 11.17 -1.96
C ALA A 221 -14.80 9.64 -1.78
N ALA A 222 -14.97 9.15 -0.54
CA ALA A 222 -15.04 7.74 -0.23
C ALA A 222 -16.26 7.07 -0.90
N SER A 223 -17.43 7.71 -0.92
CA SER A 223 -18.64 7.18 -1.57
C SER A 223 -18.46 6.98 -3.07
N PHE A 224 -17.77 7.89 -3.75
CA PHE A 224 -17.44 7.70 -5.16
C PHE A 224 -16.42 6.58 -5.37
N LEU A 225 -15.31 6.62 -4.63
CA LEU A 225 -14.22 5.68 -4.80
C LEU A 225 -14.61 4.24 -4.50
N ALA A 226 -15.51 4.01 -3.54
CA ALA A 226 -15.97 2.67 -3.18
C ALA A 226 -16.66 1.93 -4.33
N GLY A 227 -17.27 2.66 -5.28
CA GLY A 227 -17.89 2.09 -6.47
C GLY A 227 -17.26 2.51 -7.80
N ALA A 228 -16.15 3.25 -7.77
CA ALA A 228 -15.55 3.80 -8.98
C ALA A 228 -15.05 2.70 -9.93
N PRO A 229 -15.32 2.79 -11.24
CA PRO A 229 -14.74 1.87 -12.21
C PRO A 229 -13.25 2.18 -12.40
N GLU A 230 -12.41 1.16 -12.43
CA GLU A 230 -10.97 1.30 -12.72
C GLU A 230 -10.71 1.61 -14.18
N THR A 231 -11.63 1.18 -15.07
CA THR A 231 -11.58 1.42 -16.50
C THR A 231 -12.79 2.23 -16.95
N THR A 232 -12.63 2.96 -18.05
CA THR A 232 -13.78 3.60 -18.73
C THR A 232 -14.29 2.65 -19.79
N PRO A 233 -15.57 2.25 -19.76
CA PRO A 233 -16.15 1.43 -20.82
C PRO A 233 -15.88 2.05 -22.19
N GLY A 234 -15.38 1.25 -23.14
CA GLY A 234 -15.07 1.71 -24.50
C GLY A 234 -13.77 2.51 -24.68
N ASN A 235 -12.97 2.68 -23.64
CA ASN A 235 -11.66 3.31 -23.79
C ASN A 235 -10.58 2.31 -24.22
N SER A 236 -10.43 2.12 -25.53
CA SER A 236 -9.39 1.28 -26.13
C SER A 236 -7.95 1.80 -25.95
N ARG A 237 -7.78 3.00 -25.33
CA ARG A 237 -6.46 3.57 -25.06
C ARG A 237 -5.89 3.18 -23.69
N THR A 238 -6.64 2.47 -22.87
CA THR A 238 -6.09 1.86 -21.66
C THR A 238 -5.33 0.62 -22.10
N PRO A 239 -4.01 0.52 -21.89
CA PRO A 239 -3.30 -0.72 -22.15
C PRO A 239 -3.99 -1.84 -21.38
N GLU A 240 -4.39 -2.90 -22.06
CA GLU A 240 -4.80 -4.12 -21.39
C GLU A 240 -3.55 -4.67 -20.69
N HIS A 241 -3.51 -4.64 -19.37
CA HIS A 241 -2.41 -5.16 -18.56
C HIS A 241 -2.25 -6.70 -18.68
N HIS A 242 -2.97 -7.33 -19.60
CA HIS A 242 -2.99 -8.77 -19.83
C HIS A 242 -2.46 -9.21 -21.19
N MET A 243 -1.83 -8.31 -21.95
CA MET A 243 -1.03 -8.82 -23.06
C MET A 243 0.24 -9.43 -22.49
N PRO A 244 0.42 -10.77 -22.58
CA PRO A 244 1.75 -11.32 -22.40
C PRO A 244 2.63 -10.64 -23.44
N MET A 245 3.68 -9.94 -23.00
CA MET A 245 4.72 -9.49 -23.91
C MET A 245 5.40 -10.77 -24.44
N THR A 246 4.88 -11.31 -25.52
CA THR A 246 5.62 -12.24 -26.34
C THR A 246 6.73 -11.42 -26.99
N PHE A 247 7.89 -11.42 -26.36
CA PHE A 247 9.12 -11.08 -27.07
C PHE A 247 9.30 -12.19 -28.11
N ASP A 248 9.03 -11.87 -29.38
CA ASP A 248 9.46 -12.66 -30.52
C ASP A 248 10.93 -12.28 -30.77
N PRO A 249 11.90 -13.19 -30.54
CA PRO A 249 13.30 -12.92 -30.78
C PRO A 249 13.59 -13.22 -32.28
N HIS A 250 13.42 -12.22 -33.13
CA HIS A 250 14.00 -12.22 -34.48
C HIS A 250 15.07 -11.12 -34.58
#